data_ae132a4abb86124c97868105e1f95667
#
_entry.id   ae132a4abb86124c97868105e1f95667
#
_cell.length_a   1.000
_cell.length_b   1.000
_cell.length_c   1.000
_cell.angle_alpha   90.00
_cell.angle_beta   90.00
_cell.angle_gamma   90.00
#
_symmetry.space_group_name_H-M   'P 1'
#
loop_
_entity.id
_entity.type
_entity.pdbx_description
1 polymer ?
#
loop_
_entity_poly.entity_id
_entity_poly.type
_entity_poly.pdbx_seq_one_letter_code
_entity_poly.pdbx_strand_id
1 'polypeptide(L)'
;MDEKRVYTFGNGKAEGKADMRNLLGGKGANLAEMNLIGVPVPPGFTITTDVCNEYFEKGKEDVVALLKDEVEKAVQHIETLMNSKFGDVENPLLVSVRSGARASMPGMMDTILNLGLNDEVVEGLARKTGNERFAYDSYRRFVQMYGDVVLGMKPVNKEDIDPFEAIIMEVKKQRGITLDNEMTVDELKHLVTAFKTAIKQQTGKDFPDNPMDQLWGAICAVFDSWMNERAILYRKMEGIPAEWGTAVSVMAMVFGNMGDTSATGVCFSRDAGNGENLFNGEYLINAQGEDVVAGIRTPQQITKIGSQRWAERAGISEEERVAKYPSMEEAMP
;
A
#
# COMPACT_ATOMS: atom_id res chain seq x y z
N MET A 1 5.29 -11.91 32.53
CA MET A 1 4.92 -12.44 31.20
C MET A 1 5.18 -11.30 30.23
N ASP A 2 6.07 -11.51 29.27
CA ASP A 2 6.31 -10.48 28.26
C ASP A 2 5.00 -10.20 27.52
N GLU A 3 4.62 -8.95 27.45
CA GLU A 3 3.39 -8.51 26.80
C GLU A 3 3.53 -8.72 25.29
N LYS A 4 2.60 -9.44 24.68
CA LYS A 4 2.62 -9.75 23.25
C LYS A 4 2.47 -8.46 22.44
N ARG A 5 3.37 -8.21 21.49
CA ARG A 5 3.42 -6.99 20.69
C ARG A 5 3.08 -7.18 19.23
N VAL A 6 3.14 -8.41 18.72
CA VAL A 6 2.90 -8.75 17.31
C VAL A 6 1.79 -9.79 17.20
N TYR A 7 0.76 -9.48 16.43
CA TYR A 7 -0.45 -10.29 16.25
C TYR A 7 -0.60 -10.70 14.79
N THR A 8 -0.51 -11.99 14.51
CA THR A 8 -0.60 -12.55 13.15
C THR A 8 -2.04 -12.81 12.73
N PHE A 9 -2.28 -12.79 11.42
CA PHE A 9 -3.53 -13.19 10.77
C PHE A 9 -3.26 -13.80 9.39
N GLY A 10 -4.14 -14.69 8.94
CA GLY A 10 -4.06 -15.34 7.63
C GLY A 10 -4.74 -16.70 7.62
N ASN A 11 -5.19 -17.12 6.44
CA ASN A 11 -5.79 -18.43 6.20
C ASN A 11 -6.93 -18.80 7.18
N GLY A 12 -7.87 -17.88 7.42
CA GLY A 12 -9.02 -18.07 8.32
C GLY A 12 -8.69 -18.06 9.81
N LYS A 13 -7.46 -17.70 10.21
CA LYS A 13 -7.01 -17.61 11.60
C LYS A 13 -6.46 -16.24 11.91
N ALA A 14 -6.73 -15.72 13.10
CA ALA A 14 -6.15 -14.50 13.60
C ALA A 14 -5.96 -14.57 15.12
N GLU A 15 -4.91 -13.92 15.60
CA GLU A 15 -4.65 -13.77 17.04
C GLU A 15 -5.39 -12.57 17.63
N GLY A 16 -5.82 -11.62 16.77
CA GLY A 16 -6.65 -10.49 17.12
C GLY A 16 -8.10 -10.66 16.71
N LYS A 17 -8.96 -9.69 17.08
CA LYS A 17 -10.37 -9.61 16.73
C LYS A 17 -10.89 -8.15 16.78
N ALA A 18 -12.13 -7.91 16.33
CA ALA A 18 -12.72 -6.58 16.18
C ALA A 18 -12.70 -5.71 17.45
N ASP A 19 -12.88 -6.30 18.63
CA ASP A 19 -12.92 -5.58 19.91
C ASP A 19 -11.54 -5.11 20.40
N MET A 20 -10.45 -5.61 19.78
CA MET A 20 -9.09 -5.22 20.13
C MET A 20 -8.61 -3.94 19.40
N ARG A 21 -9.55 -3.07 19.03
CA ARG A 21 -9.27 -1.84 18.28
C ARG A 21 -8.31 -0.90 19.01
N ASN A 22 -8.33 -0.87 20.34
CA ASN A 22 -7.42 -0.05 21.12
C ASN A 22 -5.97 -0.53 21.01
N LEU A 23 -5.76 -1.82 20.84
CA LEU A 23 -4.44 -2.44 20.75
C LEU A 23 -3.92 -2.56 19.31
N LEU A 24 -4.81 -2.98 18.39
CA LEU A 24 -4.42 -3.27 17.01
C LEU A 24 -4.73 -2.13 16.02
N GLY A 25 -5.30 -1.03 16.53
CA GLY A 25 -5.84 0.03 15.69
C GLY A 25 -7.07 -0.43 14.89
N GLY A 26 -7.70 0.49 14.17
CA GLY A 26 -8.90 0.17 13.38
C GLY A 26 -8.61 -0.81 12.25
N LYS A 27 -7.50 -0.62 11.52
CA LYS A 27 -7.12 -1.51 10.41
C LYS A 27 -6.75 -2.91 10.88
N GLY A 28 -5.88 -3.03 11.88
CA GLY A 28 -5.44 -4.34 12.38
C GLY A 28 -6.57 -5.18 12.96
N ALA A 29 -7.44 -4.58 13.78
CA ALA A 29 -8.61 -5.25 14.36
C ALA A 29 -9.58 -5.73 13.25
N ASN A 30 -9.85 -4.89 12.24
CA ASN A 30 -10.74 -5.25 11.13
C ASN A 30 -10.13 -6.32 10.21
N LEU A 31 -8.82 -6.27 9.92
CA LEU A 31 -8.13 -7.30 9.14
C LEU A 31 -8.21 -8.66 9.83
N ALA A 32 -8.02 -8.71 11.15
CA ALA A 32 -8.17 -9.91 11.94
C ALA A 32 -9.60 -10.44 11.88
N GLU A 33 -10.61 -9.58 12.10
CA GLU A 33 -12.03 -9.98 12.06
C GLU A 33 -12.45 -10.46 10.68
N MET A 34 -12.12 -9.73 9.62
CA MET A 34 -12.44 -10.15 8.25
C MET A 34 -11.87 -11.53 7.93
N ASN A 35 -10.65 -11.79 8.38
CA ASN A 35 -10.03 -13.10 8.19
C ASN A 35 -10.77 -14.21 8.96
N LEU A 36 -11.21 -13.95 10.21
CA LEU A 36 -11.97 -14.90 11.03
C LEU A 36 -13.34 -15.25 10.46
N ILE A 37 -14.02 -14.28 9.83
CA ILE A 37 -15.34 -14.50 9.19
C ILE A 37 -15.23 -15.05 7.76
N GLY A 38 -14.02 -15.36 7.29
CA GLY A 38 -13.78 -16.04 6.01
C GLY A 38 -13.63 -15.11 4.79
N VAL A 39 -13.47 -13.80 4.97
CA VAL A 39 -13.07 -12.89 3.87
C VAL A 39 -11.63 -13.22 3.49
N PRO A 40 -11.30 -13.37 2.19
CA PRO A 40 -9.96 -13.74 1.73
C PRO A 40 -8.96 -12.58 1.91
N VAL A 41 -8.61 -12.28 3.16
CA VAL A 41 -7.62 -11.26 3.51
C VAL A 41 -6.22 -11.85 3.32
N PRO A 42 -5.31 -11.17 2.62
CA PRO A 42 -3.92 -11.58 2.53
C PRO A 42 -3.28 -11.71 3.92
N PRO A 43 -2.41 -12.72 4.16
CA PRO A 43 -1.81 -12.90 5.47
C PRO A 43 -0.91 -11.74 5.86
N GLY A 44 -0.82 -11.49 7.16
CA GLY A 44 -0.05 -10.41 7.71
C GLY A 44 0.09 -10.47 9.22
N PHE A 45 0.60 -9.39 9.78
CA PHE A 45 0.65 -9.16 11.21
C PHE A 45 0.45 -7.68 11.55
N THR A 46 0.08 -7.42 12.78
CA THR A 46 -0.07 -6.06 13.32
C THR A 46 0.81 -5.90 14.56
N ILE A 47 1.68 -4.88 14.56
CA ILE A 47 2.42 -4.40 15.72
C ILE A 47 1.49 -3.43 16.46
N THR A 48 1.39 -3.58 17.78
CA THR A 48 0.39 -2.89 18.61
C THR A 48 0.62 -1.38 18.73
N THR A 49 -0.44 -0.65 19.08
CA THR A 49 -0.38 0.80 19.34
C THR A 49 0.54 1.17 20.50
N ASP A 50 0.68 0.29 21.50
CA ASP A 50 1.51 0.54 22.68
C ASP A 50 2.99 0.58 22.31
N VAL A 51 3.41 -0.19 21.30
CA VAL A 51 4.76 -0.14 20.74
C VAL A 51 5.09 1.24 20.17
N CYS A 52 4.11 1.95 19.61
CA CYS A 52 4.32 3.33 19.14
C CYS A 52 4.75 4.26 20.30
N ASN A 53 4.13 4.12 21.47
CA ASN A 53 4.50 4.89 22.64
C ASN A 53 5.89 4.48 23.14
N GLU A 54 6.16 3.16 23.24
CA GLU A 54 7.51 2.65 23.57
C GLU A 54 8.58 3.19 22.60
N TYR A 55 8.27 3.32 21.31
CA TYR A 55 9.17 3.84 20.29
C TYR A 55 9.58 5.28 20.54
N PHE A 56 8.67 6.14 20.97
CA PHE A 56 8.99 7.53 21.31
C PHE A 56 9.61 7.68 22.71
N GLU A 57 9.39 6.74 23.62
CA GLU A 57 9.95 6.76 24.97
C GLU A 57 11.37 6.19 25.03
N LYS A 58 11.60 5.03 24.39
CA LYS A 58 12.85 4.26 24.46
C LYS A 58 13.81 4.52 23.30
N GLY A 59 13.29 4.99 22.17
CA GLY A 59 14.04 5.19 20.94
C GLY A 59 13.97 4.00 19.98
N LYS A 60 14.36 4.31 18.74
CA LYS A 60 14.25 3.40 17.60
C LYS A 60 15.02 2.09 17.77
N GLU A 61 16.28 2.18 18.18
CA GLU A 61 17.17 1.02 18.26
C GLU A 61 16.68 0.00 19.30
N ASP A 62 16.26 0.50 20.46
CA ASP A 62 15.76 -0.36 21.55
C ASP A 62 14.47 -1.07 21.17
N VAL A 63 13.55 -0.38 20.49
CA VAL A 63 12.27 -0.99 20.06
C VAL A 63 12.48 -1.97 18.92
N VAL A 64 13.36 -1.68 17.97
CA VAL A 64 13.72 -2.64 16.91
C VAL A 64 14.32 -3.91 17.53
N ALA A 65 15.27 -3.77 18.47
CA ALA A 65 15.86 -4.92 19.16
C ALA A 65 14.81 -5.73 19.95
N LEU A 66 13.87 -5.05 20.61
CA LEU A 66 12.78 -5.67 21.36
C LEU A 66 11.83 -6.50 20.48
N LEU A 67 11.52 -6.01 19.28
CA LEU A 67 10.55 -6.63 18.36
C LEU A 67 11.16 -7.66 17.42
N LYS A 68 12.48 -7.73 17.31
CA LYS A 68 13.19 -8.48 16.27
C LYS A 68 12.67 -9.90 16.12
N ASP A 69 12.67 -10.67 17.20
CA ASP A 69 12.28 -12.09 17.17
C ASP A 69 10.79 -12.29 16.82
N GLU A 70 9.91 -11.42 17.32
CA GLU A 70 8.48 -11.49 17.02
C GLU A 70 8.20 -11.14 15.56
N VAL A 71 8.84 -10.10 15.02
CA VAL A 71 8.67 -9.68 13.62
C VAL A 71 9.25 -10.71 12.65
N GLU A 72 10.43 -11.27 12.92
CA GLU A 72 11.03 -12.33 12.10
C GLU A 72 10.12 -13.57 12.04
N LYS A 73 9.55 -14.00 13.16
CA LYS A 73 8.57 -15.11 13.19
C LYS A 73 7.29 -14.79 12.45
N ALA A 74 6.82 -13.55 12.54
CA ALA A 74 5.64 -13.11 11.84
C ALA A 74 5.86 -13.02 10.31
N VAL A 75 7.04 -12.62 9.86
CA VAL A 75 7.44 -12.68 8.43
C VAL A 75 7.46 -14.12 7.96
N GLN A 76 8.09 -15.05 8.70
CA GLN A 76 8.11 -16.48 8.38
C GLN A 76 6.69 -17.07 8.32
N HIS A 77 5.76 -16.61 9.15
CA HIS A 77 4.36 -17.00 9.09
C HIS A 77 3.72 -16.58 7.75
N ILE A 78 3.93 -15.33 7.29
CA ILE A 78 3.45 -14.88 5.98
C ILE A 78 4.08 -15.71 4.86
N GLU A 79 5.40 -15.92 4.90
CA GLU A 79 6.14 -16.73 3.91
C GLU A 79 5.53 -18.13 3.77
N THR A 80 5.24 -18.78 4.89
CA THR A 80 4.64 -20.11 4.93
C THR A 80 3.25 -20.12 4.29
N LEU A 81 2.40 -19.15 4.62
CA LEU A 81 1.05 -19.07 4.08
C LEU A 81 1.00 -18.70 2.60
N MET A 82 1.93 -17.86 2.15
CA MET A 82 2.04 -17.41 0.75
C MET A 82 2.85 -18.39 -0.11
N ASN A 83 3.50 -19.39 0.49
CA ASN A 83 4.46 -20.28 -0.19
C ASN A 83 5.47 -19.48 -1.03
N SER A 84 6.00 -18.41 -0.46
CA SER A 84 6.97 -17.49 -1.10
C SER A 84 7.85 -16.89 -0.01
N LYS A 85 8.98 -16.27 -0.38
CA LYS A 85 9.96 -15.82 0.61
C LYS A 85 10.31 -14.35 0.42
N PHE A 86 10.41 -13.64 1.53
CA PHE A 86 10.73 -12.21 1.55
C PHE A 86 12.18 -11.99 1.12
N GLY A 87 12.38 -11.28 0.00
CA GLY A 87 13.69 -11.07 -0.59
C GLY A 87 14.26 -12.22 -1.39
N ASP A 88 13.49 -13.27 -1.66
CA ASP A 88 13.91 -14.38 -2.51
C ASP A 88 13.89 -13.97 -4.00
N VAL A 89 14.94 -14.36 -4.73
CA VAL A 89 15.10 -14.01 -6.14
C VAL A 89 14.23 -14.88 -7.07
N GLU A 90 13.91 -16.11 -6.66
CA GLU A 90 13.15 -17.05 -7.51
C GLU A 90 11.64 -16.95 -7.25
N ASN A 91 11.25 -16.82 -5.99
CA ASN A 91 9.85 -16.76 -5.59
C ASN A 91 9.58 -15.65 -4.57
N PRO A 92 9.69 -14.38 -4.98
CA PRO A 92 9.62 -13.25 -4.08
C PRO A 92 8.24 -13.09 -3.43
N LEU A 93 8.26 -12.84 -2.11
CA LEU A 93 7.15 -12.28 -1.35
C LEU A 93 7.35 -10.76 -1.28
N LEU A 94 6.34 -9.99 -1.63
CA LEU A 94 6.31 -8.56 -1.39
C LEU A 94 5.29 -8.24 -0.30
N VAL A 95 5.59 -7.25 0.54
CA VAL A 95 4.70 -6.82 1.62
C VAL A 95 4.44 -5.32 1.57
N SER A 96 3.34 -4.92 2.21
CA SER A 96 3.03 -3.51 2.51
C SER A 96 3.17 -3.25 4.00
N VAL A 97 3.56 -2.02 4.36
CA VAL A 97 3.59 -1.52 5.74
C VAL A 97 2.67 -0.32 5.84
N ARG A 98 1.68 -0.41 6.72
CA ARG A 98 0.59 0.57 6.83
C ARG A 98 0.33 0.97 8.27
N SER A 99 0.04 2.23 8.49
CA SER A 99 -0.44 2.75 9.78
C SER A 99 -1.85 2.25 10.11
N GLY A 100 -2.15 2.11 11.40
CA GLY A 100 -3.45 1.70 11.89
C GLY A 100 -3.81 2.37 13.21
N ALA A 101 -4.20 3.64 13.22
CA ALA A 101 -4.65 4.33 14.43
C ALA A 101 -6.01 3.81 14.92
N ARG A 102 -6.32 4.03 16.21
CA ARG A 102 -7.62 3.71 16.82
C ARG A 102 -8.79 4.46 16.17
N ALA A 103 -8.54 5.73 15.80
CA ALA A 103 -9.44 6.55 15.00
C ALA A 103 -9.03 6.58 13.54
N SER A 104 -9.99 6.74 12.62
CA SER A 104 -9.66 6.92 11.20
C SER A 104 -9.02 8.29 10.98
N MET A 105 -7.85 8.30 10.35
CA MET A 105 -7.08 9.52 10.03
C MET A 105 -6.64 9.48 8.56
N PRO A 106 -7.57 9.66 7.59
CA PRO A 106 -7.29 9.50 6.16
C PRO A 106 -6.22 10.48 5.68
N GLY A 107 -5.17 9.97 5.00
CA GLY A 107 -4.10 10.79 4.44
C GLY A 107 -3.13 11.41 5.46
N MET A 108 -3.31 11.14 6.77
CA MET A 108 -2.49 11.77 7.81
C MET A 108 -1.19 11.01 8.09
N MET A 109 -1.18 9.71 7.90
CA MET A 109 -0.03 8.84 8.17
C MET A 109 0.40 8.09 6.92
N ASP A 110 1.64 7.61 6.96
CA ASP A 110 2.30 7.07 5.78
C ASP A 110 1.99 5.58 5.56
N THR A 111 2.20 5.15 4.32
CA THR A 111 2.09 3.77 3.84
C THR A 111 3.26 3.49 2.91
N ILE A 112 3.83 2.31 2.98
CA ILE A 112 4.87 1.87 2.04
C ILE A 112 4.42 0.53 1.42
N LEU A 113 4.49 0.44 0.09
CA LEU A 113 4.07 -0.73 -0.67
C LEU A 113 5.27 -1.38 -1.36
N ASN A 114 5.13 -2.64 -1.76
CA ASN A 114 6.09 -3.40 -2.55
C ASN A 114 7.47 -3.61 -1.89
N LEU A 115 7.52 -3.65 -0.55
CA LEU A 115 8.76 -3.96 0.17
C LEU A 115 9.25 -5.36 -0.18
N GLY A 116 10.54 -5.53 -0.24
CA GLY A 116 11.22 -6.77 -0.61
C GLY A 116 11.88 -6.71 -1.98
N LEU A 117 11.62 -5.68 -2.78
CA LEU A 117 12.25 -5.47 -4.09
C LEU A 117 13.66 -4.86 -3.94
N ASN A 118 14.56 -5.38 -4.72
CA ASN A 118 15.89 -4.85 -5.00
C ASN A 118 16.24 -5.21 -6.45
N ASP A 119 17.48 -4.93 -6.91
CA ASP A 119 17.87 -5.12 -8.29
C ASP A 119 17.86 -6.60 -8.74
N GLU A 120 18.05 -7.55 -7.82
CA GLU A 120 17.99 -8.99 -8.11
C GLU A 120 16.56 -9.53 -8.03
N VAL A 121 15.82 -9.12 -7.01
CA VAL A 121 14.45 -9.60 -6.75
C VAL A 121 13.47 -9.13 -7.83
N VAL A 122 13.65 -7.94 -8.40
CA VAL A 122 12.80 -7.45 -9.49
C VAL A 122 12.89 -8.33 -10.74
N GLU A 123 14.08 -8.84 -11.06
CA GLU A 123 14.27 -9.78 -12.16
C GLU A 123 13.54 -11.11 -11.89
N GLY A 124 13.57 -11.59 -10.65
CA GLY A 124 12.81 -12.77 -10.23
C GLY A 124 11.32 -12.56 -10.34
N LEU A 125 10.82 -11.39 -9.91
CA LEU A 125 9.41 -11.04 -10.06
C LEU A 125 8.99 -10.97 -11.52
N ALA A 126 9.83 -10.41 -12.40
CA ALA A 126 9.59 -10.37 -13.83
C ALA A 126 9.48 -11.78 -14.44
N ARG A 127 10.41 -12.69 -14.09
CA ARG A 127 10.36 -14.09 -14.53
C ARG A 127 9.12 -14.82 -14.02
N LYS A 128 8.81 -14.68 -12.72
CA LYS A 128 7.67 -15.35 -12.07
C LYS A 128 6.32 -14.93 -12.67
N THR A 129 6.17 -13.66 -13.00
CA THR A 129 4.90 -13.12 -13.52
C THR A 129 4.81 -13.14 -15.04
N GLY A 130 5.94 -13.32 -15.74
CA GLY A 130 6.02 -13.14 -17.20
C GLY A 130 5.75 -11.71 -17.65
N ASN A 131 5.80 -10.73 -16.73
CA ASN A 131 5.47 -9.34 -16.99
C ASN A 131 6.55 -8.40 -16.41
N GLU A 132 7.57 -8.17 -17.23
CA GLU A 132 8.70 -7.33 -16.84
C GLU A 132 8.27 -5.88 -16.55
N ARG A 133 7.29 -5.38 -17.32
CA ARG A 133 6.77 -4.03 -17.10
C ARG A 133 6.13 -3.89 -15.73
N PHE A 134 5.31 -4.85 -15.31
CA PHE A 134 4.70 -4.89 -13.97
C PHE A 134 5.78 -4.91 -12.87
N ALA A 135 6.81 -5.74 -13.04
CA ALA A 135 7.88 -5.87 -12.05
C ALA A 135 8.63 -4.54 -11.86
N TYR A 136 9.02 -3.90 -12.95
CA TYR A 136 9.76 -2.64 -12.90
C TYR A 136 8.90 -1.44 -12.52
N ASP A 137 7.60 -1.40 -12.86
CA ASP A 137 6.69 -0.37 -12.34
C ASP A 137 6.48 -0.51 -10.83
N SER A 138 6.35 -1.74 -10.33
CA SER A 138 6.29 -2.01 -8.89
C SER A 138 7.56 -1.56 -8.16
N TYR A 139 8.73 -1.80 -8.77
CA TYR A 139 10.01 -1.40 -8.19
C TYR A 139 10.19 0.13 -8.23
N ARG A 140 9.86 0.77 -9.34
CA ARG A 140 9.88 2.23 -9.46
C ARG A 140 9.01 2.89 -8.38
N ARG A 141 7.76 2.42 -8.21
CA ARG A 141 6.84 2.90 -7.17
C ARG A 141 7.39 2.67 -5.77
N PHE A 142 8.02 1.52 -5.51
CA PHE A 142 8.63 1.24 -4.23
C PHE A 142 9.79 2.18 -3.91
N VAL A 143 10.72 2.38 -4.84
CA VAL A 143 11.86 3.29 -4.65
C VAL A 143 11.41 4.72 -4.41
N GLN A 144 10.41 5.20 -5.17
CA GLN A 144 9.80 6.51 -4.99
C GLN A 144 9.19 6.65 -3.61
N MET A 145 8.29 5.74 -3.22
CA MET A 145 7.57 5.80 -1.95
C MET A 145 8.51 5.65 -0.75
N TYR A 146 9.48 4.73 -0.83
CA TYR A 146 10.48 4.55 0.22
C TYR A 146 11.40 5.77 0.35
N GLY A 147 11.82 6.34 -0.77
CA GLY A 147 12.60 7.56 -0.81
C GLY A 147 11.90 8.74 -0.16
N ASP A 148 10.63 8.96 -0.49
CA ASP A 148 9.80 10.02 0.09
C ASP A 148 9.54 9.79 1.58
N VAL A 149 9.03 8.61 1.94
CA VAL A 149 8.51 8.35 3.30
C VAL A 149 9.63 8.00 4.28
N VAL A 150 10.55 7.11 3.90
CA VAL A 150 11.56 6.56 4.84
C VAL A 150 12.85 7.35 4.82
N LEU A 151 13.30 7.77 3.64
CA LEU A 151 14.58 8.48 3.48
C LEU A 151 14.41 10.01 3.51
N GLY A 152 13.17 10.50 3.54
CA GLY A 152 12.87 11.93 3.71
C GLY A 152 13.19 12.77 2.48
N MET A 153 13.10 12.19 1.28
CA MET A 153 13.21 12.93 0.02
C MET A 153 12.04 13.90 -0.10
N LYS A 154 12.31 15.18 0.13
CA LYS A 154 11.31 16.25 0.05
C LYS A 154 11.83 17.38 -0.83
N PRO A 155 10.94 18.16 -1.45
CA PRO A 155 11.34 19.41 -2.10
C PRO A 155 12.10 20.30 -1.12
N VAL A 156 13.10 21.02 -1.62
CA VAL A 156 13.88 21.98 -0.81
C VAL A 156 13.00 23.10 -0.29
N ASN A 157 12.09 23.63 -1.13
CA ASN A 157 11.06 24.59 -0.77
C ASN A 157 9.68 23.96 -0.97
N LYS A 158 8.68 24.37 -0.19
CA LYS A 158 7.29 23.86 -0.28
C LYS A 158 6.62 24.10 -1.64
N GLU A 159 7.13 25.06 -2.41
CA GLU A 159 6.61 25.43 -3.75
C GLU A 159 7.33 24.66 -4.87
N ASP A 160 8.42 23.96 -4.58
CA ASP A 160 9.16 23.18 -5.57
C ASP A 160 8.42 21.89 -5.90
N ILE A 161 8.63 21.41 -7.13
CA ILE A 161 8.11 20.11 -7.58
C ILE A 161 8.83 19.00 -6.81
N ASP A 162 8.09 17.97 -6.46
CA ASP A 162 8.66 16.75 -5.85
C ASP A 162 9.82 16.21 -6.71
N PRO A 163 10.97 15.86 -6.12
CA PRO A 163 12.15 15.42 -6.87
C PRO A 163 11.90 14.22 -7.78
N PHE A 164 11.08 13.26 -7.36
CA PHE A 164 10.74 12.09 -8.16
C PHE A 164 9.78 12.46 -9.30
N GLU A 165 8.79 13.31 -9.01
CA GLU A 165 7.86 13.81 -10.04
C GLU A 165 8.57 14.62 -11.10
N ALA A 166 9.59 15.41 -10.76
CA ALA A 166 10.40 16.13 -11.73
C ALA A 166 11.10 15.19 -12.71
N ILE A 167 11.65 14.07 -12.22
CA ILE A 167 12.30 13.05 -13.06
C ILE A 167 11.26 12.34 -13.95
N ILE A 168 10.09 11.98 -13.40
CA ILE A 168 8.99 11.36 -14.16
C ILE A 168 8.52 12.29 -15.28
N MET A 169 8.30 13.56 -14.98
CA MET A 169 7.85 14.56 -15.94
C MET A 169 8.85 14.74 -17.10
N GLU A 170 10.14 14.69 -16.84
CA GLU A 170 11.15 14.78 -17.87
C GLU A 170 11.09 13.58 -18.84
N VAL A 171 10.96 12.35 -18.31
CA VAL A 171 10.80 11.15 -19.12
C VAL A 171 9.51 11.22 -19.97
N LYS A 172 8.39 11.60 -19.35
CA LYS A 172 7.12 11.78 -20.06
C LYS A 172 7.21 12.80 -21.18
N LYS A 173 7.84 13.95 -20.91
CA LYS A 173 8.02 15.03 -21.88
C LYS A 173 8.85 14.61 -23.07
N GLN A 174 9.94 13.89 -22.85
CA GLN A 174 10.82 13.41 -23.93
C GLN A 174 10.10 12.46 -24.89
N ARG A 175 9.15 11.66 -24.37
CA ARG A 175 8.35 10.71 -25.15
C ARG A 175 7.02 11.26 -25.68
N GLY A 176 6.52 12.38 -25.13
CA GLY A 176 5.20 12.91 -25.47
C GLY A 176 4.05 12.06 -24.93
N ILE A 177 4.26 11.36 -23.79
CA ILE A 177 3.23 10.57 -23.09
C ILE A 177 2.69 11.33 -21.86
N THR A 178 1.51 10.94 -21.39
CA THR A 178 0.87 11.59 -20.25
C THR A 178 0.67 10.66 -19.05
N LEU A 179 0.43 9.37 -19.29
CA LEU A 179 0.11 8.41 -18.24
C LEU A 179 1.31 7.50 -17.94
N ASP A 180 1.46 7.10 -16.66
CA ASP A 180 2.51 6.19 -16.21
C ASP A 180 2.43 4.81 -16.86
N ASN A 181 1.21 4.35 -17.17
CA ASN A 181 1.00 3.06 -17.82
C ASN A 181 1.46 3.01 -19.29
N GLU A 182 1.80 4.15 -19.89
CA GLU A 182 2.36 4.25 -21.24
C GLU A 182 3.89 4.06 -21.26
N MET A 183 4.55 4.05 -20.09
CA MET A 183 6.00 3.88 -19.98
C MET A 183 6.43 2.47 -20.36
N THR A 184 7.54 2.40 -21.10
CA THR A 184 8.20 1.15 -21.45
C THR A 184 9.02 0.58 -20.31
N VAL A 185 9.46 -0.67 -20.43
CA VAL A 185 10.36 -1.32 -19.46
C VAL A 185 11.66 -0.55 -19.31
N ASP A 186 12.28 -0.12 -20.42
CA ASP A 186 13.55 0.62 -20.39
C ASP A 186 13.41 1.97 -19.66
N GLU A 187 12.30 2.66 -19.83
CA GLU A 187 12.02 3.90 -19.11
C GLU A 187 11.81 3.66 -17.61
N LEU A 188 11.12 2.59 -17.25
CA LEU A 188 10.95 2.22 -15.84
C LEU A 188 12.27 1.83 -15.19
N LYS A 189 13.15 1.10 -15.88
CA LYS A 189 14.54 0.80 -15.45
C LYS A 189 15.36 2.09 -15.27
N HIS A 190 15.23 3.00 -16.23
CA HIS A 190 15.87 4.31 -16.15
C HIS A 190 15.40 5.09 -14.92
N LEU A 191 14.09 5.14 -14.67
CA LEU A 191 13.51 5.81 -13.49
C LEU A 191 14.02 5.23 -12.17
N VAL A 192 14.08 3.90 -12.03
CA VAL A 192 14.64 3.25 -10.83
C VAL A 192 16.08 3.72 -10.58
N THR A 193 16.92 3.73 -11.63
CA THR A 193 18.31 4.17 -11.51
C THR A 193 18.42 5.65 -11.17
N ALA A 194 17.62 6.49 -11.83
CA ALA A 194 17.59 7.93 -11.60
C ALA A 194 17.11 8.27 -10.17
N PHE A 195 16.10 7.56 -9.68
CA PHE A 195 15.59 7.74 -8.31
C PHE A 195 16.61 7.36 -7.25
N LYS A 196 17.28 6.20 -7.39
CA LYS A 196 18.36 5.79 -6.50
C LYS A 196 19.51 6.80 -6.49
N THR A 197 19.85 7.33 -7.67
CA THR A 197 20.88 8.37 -7.80
C THR A 197 20.47 9.66 -7.09
N ALA A 198 19.23 10.12 -7.28
CA ALA A 198 18.70 11.31 -6.60
C ALA A 198 18.67 11.12 -5.07
N ILE A 199 18.24 9.95 -4.59
CA ILE A 199 18.28 9.59 -3.17
C ILE A 199 19.71 9.74 -2.63
N LYS A 200 20.69 9.13 -3.29
CA LYS A 200 22.09 9.20 -2.86
C LYS A 200 22.62 10.63 -2.83
N GLN A 201 22.29 11.41 -3.84
CA GLN A 201 22.76 12.81 -3.94
C GLN A 201 22.14 13.70 -2.85
N GLN A 202 20.86 13.56 -2.58
CA GLN A 202 20.16 14.43 -1.63
C GLN A 202 20.34 14.00 -0.17
N THR A 203 20.33 12.70 0.12
CA THR A 203 20.37 12.17 1.50
C THR A 203 21.75 11.68 1.93
N GLY A 204 22.67 11.47 0.99
CA GLY A 204 23.97 10.84 1.22
C GLY A 204 23.89 9.32 1.50
N LYS A 205 22.70 8.72 1.46
CA LYS A 205 22.43 7.31 1.75
C LYS A 205 22.14 6.54 0.47
N ASP A 206 22.56 5.29 0.41
CA ASP A 206 22.14 4.37 -0.62
C ASP A 206 20.73 3.85 -0.34
N PHE A 207 19.99 3.51 -1.39
CA PHE A 207 18.73 2.79 -1.23
C PHE A 207 19.03 1.38 -0.66
N PRO A 208 18.33 0.92 0.39
CA PRO A 208 18.67 -0.35 1.04
C PRO A 208 18.31 -1.55 0.17
N ASP A 209 19.28 -2.43 -0.06
CA ASP A 209 19.09 -3.67 -0.82
C ASP A 209 18.59 -4.83 0.06
N ASN A 210 18.87 -4.81 1.37
CA ASN A 210 18.42 -5.85 2.28
C ASN A 210 16.93 -5.69 2.61
N PRO A 211 16.08 -6.71 2.34
CA PRO A 211 14.64 -6.62 2.59
C PRO A 211 14.26 -6.39 4.04
N MET A 212 15.00 -6.96 5.00
CA MET A 212 14.73 -6.73 6.43
C MET A 212 15.08 -5.31 6.86
N ASP A 213 16.14 -4.71 6.29
CA ASP A 213 16.45 -3.29 6.54
C ASP A 213 15.38 -2.37 5.96
N GLN A 214 14.84 -2.72 4.77
CA GLN A 214 13.69 -2.04 4.18
C GLN A 214 12.47 -2.12 5.10
N LEU A 215 12.17 -3.31 5.63
CA LEU A 215 11.03 -3.55 6.52
C LEU A 215 11.14 -2.74 7.81
N TRP A 216 12.30 -2.77 8.47
CA TRP A 216 12.53 -1.99 9.69
C TRP A 216 12.48 -0.49 9.43
N GLY A 217 13.07 -0.04 8.32
CA GLY A 217 12.96 1.36 7.90
C GLY A 217 11.51 1.81 7.76
N ALA A 218 10.69 0.99 7.08
CA ALA A 218 9.27 1.28 6.87
C ALA A 218 8.44 1.24 8.17
N ILE A 219 8.66 0.25 9.04
CA ILE A 219 7.98 0.17 10.35
C ILE A 219 8.25 1.43 11.17
N CYS A 220 9.52 1.83 11.26
CA CYS A 220 9.91 3.02 12.00
C CYS A 220 9.32 4.30 11.38
N ALA A 221 9.35 4.43 10.05
CA ALA A 221 8.76 5.59 9.37
C ALA A 221 7.24 5.69 9.59
N VAL A 222 6.53 4.57 9.69
CA VAL A 222 5.10 4.58 10.05
C VAL A 222 4.91 5.04 11.51
N PHE A 223 5.74 4.63 12.46
CA PHE A 223 5.68 5.20 13.82
C PHE A 223 5.99 6.69 13.81
N ASP A 224 7.07 7.13 13.12
CA ASP A 224 7.43 8.54 13.00
C ASP A 224 6.28 9.38 12.41
N SER A 225 5.50 8.81 11.48
CA SER A 225 4.38 9.50 10.85
C SER A 225 3.26 9.89 11.83
N TRP A 226 3.18 9.26 13.00
CA TRP A 226 2.28 9.68 14.09
C TRP A 226 2.59 11.08 14.58
N MET A 227 3.85 11.52 14.50
CA MET A 227 4.32 12.83 14.92
C MET A 227 4.52 13.82 13.76
N ASN A 228 4.10 13.49 12.54
CA ASN A 228 4.06 14.44 11.42
C ASN A 228 3.14 15.63 11.73
N GLU A 229 3.48 16.83 11.28
CA GLU A 229 2.72 18.06 11.53
C GLU A 229 1.25 17.92 11.16
N ARG A 230 0.95 17.31 9.98
CA ARG A 230 -0.42 17.05 9.50
C ARG A 230 -1.19 16.14 10.45
N ALA A 231 -0.54 15.07 10.97
CA ALA A 231 -1.16 14.14 11.91
C ALA A 231 -1.41 14.79 13.27
N ILE A 232 -0.48 15.59 13.77
CA ILE A 232 -0.63 16.35 15.02
C ILE A 232 -1.78 17.35 14.90
N LEU A 233 -1.84 18.10 13.81
CA LEU A 233 -2.91 19.10 13.59
C LEU A 233 -4.28 18.40 13.51
N TYR A 234 -4.40 17.32 12.74
CA TYR A 234 -5.63 16.55 12.61
C TYR A 234 -6.10 16.03 13.98
N ARG A 235 -5.19 15.43 14.76
CA ARG A 235 -5.53 14.94 16.10
C ARG A 235 -6.03 16.04 17.03
N LYS A 236 -5.43 17.22 16.97
CA LYS A 236 -5.90 18.38 17.74
C LYS A 236 -7.31 18.81 17.35
N MET A 237 -7.62 18.82 16.06
CA MET A 237 -8.95 19.19 15.54
C MET A 237 -10.03 18.17 15.92
N GLU A 238 -9.69 16.89 15.87
CA GLU A 238 -10.64 15.79 16.13
C GLU A 238 -10.66 15.33 17.60
N GLY A 239 -9.87 15.97 18.48
CA GLY A 239 -9.79 15.59 19.90
C GLY A 239 -9.20 14.21 20.13
N ILE A 240 -8.32 13.73 19.28
CA ILE A 240 -7.66 12.42 19.37
C ILE A 240 -6.43 12.52 20.26
N PRO A 241 -6.37 11.77 21.38
CA PRO A 241 -5.24 11.81 22.32
C PRO A 241 -3.93 11.34 21.69
N ALA A 242 -2.84 12.03 21.97
CA ALA A 242 -1.52 11.69 21.44
C ALA A 242 -1.02 10.33 21.94
N GLU A 243 -1.33 9.96 23.15
CA GLU A 243 -0.98 8.70 23.81
C GLU A 243 -1.66 7.46 23.22
N TRP A 244 -2.63 7.63 22.31
CA TRP A 244 -3.24 6.50 21.63
C TRP A 244 -2.26 5.77 20.69
N GLY A 245 -1.29 6.46 20.13
CA GLY A 245 -0.34 5.89 19.20
C GLY A 245 -0.97 5.36 17.91
N THR A 246 -0.15 4.78 17.07
CA THR A 246 -0.58 4.04 15.87
C THR A 246 -0.06 2.62 15.90
N ALA A 247 -0.88 1.66 15.49
CA ALA A 247 -0.42 0.32 15.15
C ALA A 247 0.26 0.34 13.77
N VAL A 248 1.09 -0.68 13.50
CA VAL A 248 1.68 -0.92 12.19
C VAL A 248 1.21 -2.27 11.69
N SER A 249 0.55 -2.30 10.54
CA SER A 249 0.13 -3.53 9.88
C SER A 249 1.05 -3.84 8.70
N VAL A 250 1.66 -5.03 8.71
CA VAL A 250 2.47 -5.59 7.63
C VAL A 250 1.67 -6.72 6.98
N MET A 251 1.49 -6.68 5.66
CA MET A 251 0.61 -7.61 4.96
C MET A 251 1.18 -7.97 3.59
N ALA A 252 1.00 -9.22 3.17
CA ALA A 252 1.34 -9.64 1.82
C ALA A 252 0.65 -8.77 0.77
N MET A 253 1.37 -8.42 -0.29
CA MET A 253 0.82 -7.69 -1.42
C MET A 253 -0.04 -8.60 -2.31
N VAL A 254 -1.13 -8.02 -2.80
CA VAL A 254 -1.92 -8.53 -3.92
C VAL A 254 -1.99 -7.44 -4.99
N PHE A 255 -2.05 -7.86 -6.26
CA PHE A 255 -1.82 -6.94 -7.36
C PHE A 255 -2.99 -6.92 -8.33
N GLY A 256 -3.61 -5.74 -8.48
CA GLY A 256 -4.60 -5.48 -9.51
C GLY A 256 -4.02 -4.93 -10.81
N ASN A 257 -2.68 -4.81 -10.91
CA ASN A 257 -1.96 -4.24 -12.06
C ASN A 257 -1.02 -5.25 -12.75
N MET A 258 -1.34 -6.54 -12.68
CA MET A 258 -0.56 -7.58 -13.36
C MET A 258 -0.88 -7.73 -14.86
N GLY A 259 -1.82 -6.96 -15.37
CA GLY A 259 -2.29 -6.98 -16.76
C GLY A 259 -3.80 -6.81 -16.85
N ASP A 260 -4.34 -6.97 -18.06
CA ASP A 260 -5.75 -6.69 -18.36
C ASP A 260 -6.74 -7.70 -17.73
N THR A 261 -6.23 -8.79 -17.15
CA THR A 261 -7.02 -9.76 -16.38
C THR A 261 -7.02 -9.49 -14.88
N SER A 262 -6.40 -8.40 -14.46
CA SER A 262 -6.32 -7.98 -13.06
C SER A 262 -7.04 -6.64 -12.88
N ALA A 263 -7.63 -6.44 -11.72
CA ALA A 263 -8.33 -5.19 -11.40
C ALA A 263 -8.20 -4.85 -9.90
N THR A 264 -8.39 -3.59 -9.58
CA THR A 264 -8.57 -3.09 -8.22
C THR A 264 -9.84 -2.26 -8.15
N GLY A 265 -10.59 -2.39 -7.07
CA GLY A 265 -11.82 -1.63 -6.87
C GLY A 265 -12.08 -1.29 -5.41
N VAL A 266 -13.03 -0.42 -5.21
CA VAL A 266 -13.60 -0.06 -3.91
C VAL A 266 -15.10 -0.30 -3.96
N CYS A 267 -15.62 -1.05 -3.00
CA CYS A 267 -17.05 -1.36 -2.95
C CYS A 267 -17.65 -1.13 -1.56
N PHE A 268 -18.95 -0.93 -1.57
CA PHE A 268 -19.76 -0.72 -0.39
C PHE A 268 -20.93 -1.71 -0.40
N SER A 269 -21.22 -2.30 0.76
CA SER A 269 -22.38 -3.18 0.94
C SER A 269 -23.72 -2.42 0.92
N ARG A 270 -23.67 -1.08 1.06
CA ARG A 270 -24.81 -0.18 0.99
C ARG A 270 -24.42 1.10 0.24
N ASP A 271 -25.41 1.73 -0.38
CA ASP A 271 -25.24 3.06 -0.95
C ASP A 271 -24.90 4.07 0.14
N ALA A 272 -23.72 4.72 0.00
CA ALA A 272 -23.23 5.67 1.01
C ALA A 272 -24.05 6.98 1.06
N GLY A 273 -24.81 7.31 0.00
CA GLY A 273 -25.61 8.54 -0.08
C GLY A 273 -26.98 8.43 0.58
N ASN A 274 -27.63 7.25 0.52
CA ASN A 274 -29.00 7.07 0.99
C ASN A 274 -29.20 5.88 1.94
N GLY A 275 -28.18 5.04 2.15
CA GLY A 275 -28.23 3.86 3.01
C GLY A 275 -28.96 2.64 2.42
N GLU A 276 -29.39 2.70 1.14
CA GLU A 276 -30.05 1.59 0.45
C GLU A 276 -29.17 0.33 0.52
N ASN A 277 -29.78 -0.84 0.76
CA ASN A 277 -29.10 -2.11 0.74
C ASN A 277 -28.80 -2.53 -0.72
N LEU A 278 -27.91 -1.80 -1.35
CA LEU A 278 -27.44 -2.00 -2.71
C LEU A 278 -25.91 -2.09 -2.71
N PHE A 279 -25.40 -3.24 -3.13
CA PHE A 279 -23.96 -3.41 -3.36
C PHE A 279 -23.54 -2.52 -4.53
N ASN A 280 -22.57 -1.66 -4.31
CA ASN A 280 -22.12 -0.70 -5.30
C ASN A 280 -20.61 -0.44 -5.14
N GLY A 281 -20.01 0.16 -6.15
CA GLY A 281 -18.59 0.52 -6.12
C GLY A 281 -18.01 0.71 -7.50
N GLU A 282 -16.71 0.97 -7.52
CA GLU A 282 -15.97 1.31 -8.73
C GLU A 282 -14.70 0.46 -8.82
N TYR A 283 -14.24 0.20 -10.05
CA TYR A 283 -13.02 -0.57 -10.31
C TYR A 283 -12.23 0.00 -11.48
N LEU A 284 -10.94 -0.34 -11.52
CA LEU A 284 -10.05 -0.10 -12.64
C LEU A 284 -9.33 -1.39 -13.01
N ILE A 285 -9.33 -1.72 -14.30
CA ILE A 285 -8.52 -2.80 -14.86
C ILE A 285 -7.06 -2.36 -14.89
N ASN A 286 -6.15 -3.30 -14.61
CA ASN A 286 -4.72 -3.09 -14.60
C ASN A 286 -4.32 -1.85 -13.76
N ALA A 287 -4.69 -1.87 -12.47
CA ALA A 287 -4.52 -0.76 -11.55
C ALA A 287 -4.18 -1.24 -10.13
N GLN A 288 -3.40 -0.45 -9.41
CA GLN A 288 -3.24 -0.60 -7.96
C GLN A 288 -4.29 0.23 -7.21
N GLY A 289 -4.42 0.00 -5.88
CA GLY A 289 -5.37 0.73 -5.05
C GLY A 289 -5.20 2.25 -5.08
N GLU A 290 -3.97 2.72 -5.22
CA GLU A 290 -3.64 4.15 -5.35
C GLU A 290 -4.27 4.75 -6.62
N ASP A 291 -4.24 4.04 -7.74
CA ASP A 291 -4.76 4.51 -9.02
C ASP A 291 -6.28 4.75 -8.96
N VAL A 292 -7.00 3.93 -8.16
CA VAL A 292 -8.45 4.07 -7.98
C VAL A 292 -8.81 5.34 -7.22
N VAL A 293 -8.02 5.71 -6.20
CA VAL A 293 -8.31 6.86 -5.34
C VAL A 293 -7.68 8.17 -5.83
N ALA A 294 -6.67 8.10 -6.70
CA ALA A 294 -5.98 9.27 -7.24
C ALA A 294 -6.81 10.06 -8.27
N GLY A 295 -7.85 9.46 -8.85
CA GLY A 295 -8.71 10.13 -9.83
C GLY A 295 -8.05 10.42 -11.17
N ILE A 296 -6.90 9.82 -11.47
CA ILE A 296 -6.15 10.00 -12.74
C ILE A 296 -6.85 9.30 -13.90
N ARG A 297 -7.48 8.16 -13.62
CA ARG A 297 -8.25 7.37 -14.58
C ARG A 297 -9.71 7.35 -14.14
N THR A 298 -10.65 7.34 -15.09
CA THR A 298 -12.09 7.21 -14.81
C THR A 298 -12.41 5.77 -14.45
N PRO A 299 -12.83 5.48 -13.20
CA PRO A 299 -13.20 4.13 -12.82
C PRO A 299 -14.55 3.72 -13.43
N GLN A 300 -14.74 2.40 -13.58
CA GLN A 300 -15.96 1.79 -14.05
C GLN A 300 -16.72 1.19 -12.86
N GLN A 301 -18.03 0.95 -13.05
CA GLN A 301 -18.92 0.46 -12.01
C GLN A 301 -18.74 -1.06 -11.79
N ILE A 302 -18.76 -1.52 -10.56
CA ILE A 302 -18.62 -2.95 -10.22
C ILE A 302 -19.85 -3.73 -10.71
N THR A 303 -21.06 -3.23 -10.42
CA THR A 303 -22.31 -3.92 -10.76
C THR A 303 -22.89 -3.45 -12.08
N LYS A 304 -23.54 -4.35 -12.81
CA LYS A 304 -24.27 -4.02 -14.05
C LYS A 304 -25.34 -2.95 -13.83
N ILE A 305 -26.11 -3.08 -12.74
CA ILE A 305 -27.13 -2.09 -12.36
C ILE A 305 -26.48 -0.71 -12.12
N GLY A 306 -25.34 -0.66 -11.41
CA GLY A 306 -24.60 0.57 -11.20
C GLY A 306 -24.14 1.20 -12.51
N SER A 307 -23.58 0.39 -13.42
CA SER A 307 -23.14 0.82 -14.76
C SER A 307 -24.29 1.35 -15.60
N GLN A 308 -25.44 0.70 -15.59
CA GLN A 308 -26.65 1.16 -16.31
C GLN A 308 -27.16 2.49 -15.76
N ARG A 309 -27.30 2.63 -14.45
CA ARG A 309 -27.71 3.88 -13.78
C ARG A 309 -26.73 5.03 -14.07
N TRP A 310 -25.42 4.73 -14.08
CA TRP A 310 -24.39 5.72 -14.43
C TRP A 310 -24.53 6.17 -15.89
N ALA A 311 -24.68 5.23 -16.83
CA ALA A 311 -24.82 5.53 -18.25
C ALA A 311 -26.08 6.35 -18.55
N GLU A 312 -27.22 6.02 -17.91
CA GLU A 312 -28.46 6.78 -18.03
C GLU A 312 -28.28 8.25 -17.59
N ARG A 313 -27.62 8.48 -16.46
CA ARG A 313 -27.32 9.84 -15.96
C ARG A 313 -26.35 10.59 -16.87
N ALA A 314 -25.42 9.89 -17.50
CA ALA A 314 -24.43 10.45 -18.43
C ALA A 314 -24.98 10.63 -19.86
N GLY A 315 -26.19 10.14 -20.15
CA GLY A 315 -26.78 10.20 -21.51
C GLY A 315 -26.09 9.27 -22.50
N ILE A 316 -25.48 8.16 -22.03
CA ILE A 316 -24.76 7.17 -22.83
C ILE A 316 -25.69 6.02 -23.17
N SER A 317 -25.69 5.58 -24.43
CA SER A 317 -26.51 4.45 -24.88
C SER A 317 -26.02 3.13 -24.27
N GLU A 318 -26.91 2.12 -24.16
CA GLU A 318 -26.54 0.79 -23.67
C GLU A 318 -25.47 0.12 -24.54
N GLU A 319 -25.53 0.31 -25.87
CA GLU A 319 -24.49 -0.21 -26.78
C GLU A 319 -23.12 0.41 -26.49
N GLU A 320 -23.07 1.73 -26.31
CA GLU A 320 -21.84 2.42 -26.00
C GLU A 320 -21.34 2.06 -24.58
N ARG A 321 -22.26 1.93 -23.61
CA ARG A 321 -21.94 1.49 -22.25
C ARG A 321 -21.26 0.13 -22.26
N VAL A 322 -21.85 -0.87 -22.90
CA VAL A 322 -21.28 -2.24 -22.97
C VAL A 322 -19.95 -2.25 -23.70
N ALA A 323 -19.81 -1.44 -24.76
CA ALA A 323 -18.57 -1.42 -25.55
C ALA A 323 -17.40 -0.72 -24.87
N LYS A 324 -17.66 0.38 -24.11
CA LYS A 324 -16.60 1.24 -23.56
C LYS A 324 -16.53 1.25 -22.04
N TYR A 325 -17.64 0.96 -21.36
CA TYR A 325 -17.79 1.11 -19.90
C TYR A 325 -18.51 -0.10 -19.28
N PRO A 326 -18.10 -1.34 -19.60
CA PRO A 326 -18.73 -2.52 -19.02
C PRO A 326 -18.55 -2.53 -17.51
N SER A 327 -19.53 -3.06 -16.78
CA SER A 327 -19.35 -3.34 -15.36
C SER A 327 -18.31 -4.43 -15.14
N MET A 328 -17.79 -4.53 -13.90
CA MET A 328 -16.89 -5.63 -13.54
C MET A 328 -17.55 -7.00 -13.73
N GLU A 329 -18.86 -7.13 -13.40
CA GLU A 329 -19.65 -8.35 -13.63
C GLU A 329 -19.71 -8.77 -15.11
N GLU A 330 -19.60 -7.83 -16.04
CA GLU A 330 -19.61 -8.10 -17.47
C GLU A 330 -18.21 -8.30 -18.05
N ALA A 331 -17.21 -7.58 -17.52
CA ALA A 331 -15.85 -7.60 -18.04
C ALA A 331 -14.98 -8.72 -17.44
N MET A 332 -15.27 -9.15 -16.21
CA MET A 332 -14.47 -10.12 -15.43
C MET A 332 -15.44 -11.13 -14.75
N PRO A 333 -16.16 -11.96 -15.51
CA PRO A 333 -17.15 -12.90 -14.98
C PRO A 333 -16.57 -14.05 -14.18
#